data_f623b52353d49a4ffc3bfe5ac8f9f00b
#
_entry.id   f623b52353d49a4ffc3bfe5ac8f9f00b
#
_cell.length_a   1.000
_cell.length_b   1.000
_cell.length_c   1.000
_cell.angle_alpha   90.00
_cell.angle_beta   90.00
_cell.angle_gamma   90.00
#
_symmetry.space_group_name_H-M   'P 1'
#
loop_
_entity.id
_entity.type
_entity.pdbx_description
1 polymer ?
#
loop_
_entity_poly.entity_id
_entity_poly.type
_entity_poly.pdbx_seq_one_letter_code
_entity_poly.pdbx_strand_id
1 'polypeptide(L)'
;MASLQDIIKERIKKIEGLRKLGINPYPEKTDKDHNIKNILDGFDVLVANNTKVCVAGRIMSIRGHGAILFAHIQDETGKIQFLLKQDQIGQEKMDLFEHYFDLGDFIEIKGIVFQTNTGEKTILVDDFKILCKALRPIPTEWFGLEDEEEKIRKRYLDLILDKQTKKIFDLRIDLTKWIREFLYNLDFKEVETPILQTVYGGALAEPFKTHLNALDMDLYLRIAPELYLKRLLIGGYEKIFEMAKCFRNEGIDKDHNPEFINLELYWAFASRDELMDMLEKLIIFLNNKLQEQSIWGNIQVPFPKIVFRDFIKTKTGLDCDSDSLDKFQEYLQKNNIEFEQQSSRAKLADLIFKQFRGEIKNPTFVIDQPLELSPLAKQKPDDLQHVLRFYLIMNGKEVCNGFSELNDAMEQKRRFEEQSKMLQKGDKEAHPLDLDFVEALEYGMPPAGGLGIGIDRLISVLLGVNSIKEVLFFPFVRQNPKNI
;
A
#
# COMPACT_ATOMS: atom_id res chain seq x y z
N MET A 1 5.02 -2.83 -40.20
CA MET A 1 5.69 -2.37 -38.96
C MET A 1 6.79 -3.37 -38.62
N ALA A 2 7.96 -2.90 -38.20
CA ALA A 2 9.03 -3.79 -37.74
C ALA A 2 8.55 -4.58 -36.50
N SER A 3 8.91 -5.86 -36.40
CA SER A 3 8.58 -6.66 -35.23
C SER A 3 9.38 -6.18 -34.00
N LEU A 4 8.90 -6.47 -32.79
CA LEU A 4 9.63 -6.14 -31.57
C LEU A 4 11.05 -6.72 -31.58
N GLN A 5 11.23 -7.91 -32.15
CA GLN A 5 12.53 -8.56 -32.26
C GLN A 5 13.44 -7.82 -33.22
N ASP A 6 12.94 -7.25 -34.29
CA ASP A 6 13.73 -6.45 -35.25
C ASP A 6 14.20 -5.15 -34.58
N ILE A 7 13.30 -4.47 -33.82
CA ILE A 7 13.67 -3.27 -33.08
C ILE A 7 14.77 -3.57 -32.05
N ILE A 8 14.66 -4.67 -31.30
CA ILE A 8 15.68 -5.08 -30.33
C ILE A 8 17.02 -5.35 -31.04
N LYS A 9 17.01 -6.08 -32.16
CA LYS A 9 18.22 -6.36 -32.94
C LYS A 9 18.90 -5.07 -33.43
N GLU A 10 18.14 -4.12 -33.96
CA GLU A 10 18.67 -2.81 -34.41
C GLU A 10 19.28 -2.02 -33.25
N ARG A 11 18.63 -2.01 -32.07
CA ARG A 11 19.18 -1.33 -30.90
C ARG A 11 20.43 -2.02 -30.33
N ILE A 12 20.54 -3.34 -30.45
CA ILE A 12 21.79 -4.08 -30.13
C ILE A 12 22.93 -3.65 -31.07
N LYS A 13 22.68 -3.53 -32.40
CA LYS A 13 23.68 -3.01 -33.34
C LYS A 13 24.14 -1.60 -32.99
N LYS A 14 23.22 -0.74 -32.55
CA LYS A 14 23.56 0.62 -32.05
C LYS A 14 24.50 0.58 -30.84
N ILE A 15 24.26 -0.33 -29.90
CA ILE A 15 25.16 -0.57 -28.75
C ILE A 15 26.57 -0.97 -29.21
N GLU A 16 26.64 -1.91 -30.15
CA GLU A 16 27.92 -2.35 -30.72
C GLU A 16 28.64 -1.23 -31.45
N GLY A 17 27.88 -0.37 -32.20
CA GLY A 17 28.39 0.82 -32.87
C GLY A 17 28.96 1.83 -31.87
N LEU A 18 28.25 2.16 -30.79
CA LEU A 18 28.75 3.05 -29.73
C LEU A 18 30.07 2.53 -29.13
N ARG A 19 30.13 1.23 -28.83
CA ARG A 19 31.33 0.60 -28.28
C ARG A 19 32.53 0.67 -29.25
N LYS A 20 32.29 0.52 -30.56
CA LYS A 20 33.33 0.71 -31.60
C LYS A 20 33.85 2.14 -31.67
N LEU A 21 33.01 3.10 -31.33
CA LEU A 21 33.40 4.52 -31.22
C LEU A 21 34.07 4.85 -29.87
N GLY A 22 34.31 3.85 -29.02
CA GLY A 22 34.88 4.06 -27.69
C GLY A 22 33.90 4.65 -26.66
N ILE A 23 32.60 4.70 -26.99
CA ILE A 23 31.56 5.23 -26.11
C ILE A 23 30.93 4.10 -25.31
N ASN A 24 30.98 4.20 -23.97
CA ASN A 24 30.29 3.26 -23.10
C ASN A 24 28.79 3.61 -23.05
N PRO A 25 27.89 2.74 -23.56
CA PRO A 25 26.45 3.01 -23.54
C PRO A 25 25.81 2.82 -22.16
N TYR A 26 26.58 2.42 -21.15
CA TYR A 26 26.14 2.18 -19.76
C TYR A 26 27.21 2.68 -18.78
N PRO A 27 27.51 3.98 -18.72
CA PRO A 27 28.50 4.52 -17.78
C PRO A 27 28.02 4.41 -16.34
N GLU A 28 28.96 4.30 -15.40
CA GLU A 28 28.68 4.23 -13.98
C GLU A 28 28.18 5.57 -13.41
N LYS A 29 28.64 6.69 -13.95
CA LYS A 29 28.45 8.03 -13.35
C LYS A 29 27.79 9.01 -14.31
N THR A 30 27.06 9.95 -13.71
CA THR A 30 26.51 11.13 -14.34
C THR A 30 27.03 12.39 -13.61
N ASP A 31 27.13 13.51 -14.33
CA ASP A 31 27.48 14.81 -13.75
C ASP A 31 26.23 15.65 -13.44
N LYS A 32 25.04 15.02 -13.34
CA LYS A 32 23.76 15.67 -13.03
C LYS A 32 23.89 16.54 -11.78
N ASP A 33 23.60 17.83 -11.95
CA ASP A 33 23.61 18.83 -10.87
C ASP A 33 22.22 19.40 -10.55
N HIS A 34 21.25 19.28 -11.49
CA HIS A 34 19.90 19.77 -11.33
C HIS A 34 18.85 18.70 -11.60
N ASN A 35 17.74 18.78 -10.85
CA ASN A 35 16.49 18.13 -11.22
C ASN A 35 15.68 19.04 -12.13
N ILE A 36 14.85 18.47 -13.00
CA ILE A 36 14.03 19.25 -13.95
C ILE A 36 13.12 20.23 -13.20
N LYS A 37 12.51 19.84 -12.07
CA LYS A 37 11.69 20.73 -11.25
C LYS A 37 12.47 21.96 -10.80
N ASN A 38 13.70 21.79 -10.30
CA ASN A 38 14.53 22.91 -9.85
C ASN A 38 14.82 23.91 -10.98
N ILE A 39 15.01 23.40 -12.21
CA ILE A 39 15.17 24.25 -13.40
C ILE A 39 13.89 25.00 -13.72
N LEU A 40 12.73 24.33 -13.68
CA LEU A 40 11.45 24.94 -13.99
C LEU A 40 11.03 26.00 -12.96
N ASP A 41 11.30 25.75 -11.67
CA ASP A 41 11.00 26.66 -10.56
C ASP A 41 11.95 27.87 -10.54
N GLY A 42 13.25 27.67 -10.86
CA GLY A 42 14.28 28.71 -10.91
C GLY A 42 14.53 29.29 -12.30
N PHE A 43 13.64 29.03 -13.26
CA PHE A 43 13.89 29.26 -14.69
C PHE A 43 14.38 30.68 -15.03
N ASP A 44 13.68 31.70 -14.56
CA ASP A 44 13.99 33.10 -14.89
C ASP A 44 15.36 33.54 -14.35
N VAL A 45 15.73 33.04 -13.16
CA VAL A 45 17.05 33.31 -12.56
C VAL A 45 18.16 32.63 -13.35
N LEU A 46 17.93 31.36 -13.76
CA LEU A 46 18.90 30.63 -14.57
C LEU A 46 19.12 31.26 -15.94
N VAL A 47 18.04 31.76 -16.58
CA VAL A 47 18.11 32.49 -17.84
C VAL A 47 18.87 33.80 -17.67
N ALA A 48 18.52 34.62 -16.67
CA ALA A 48 19.15 35.93 -16.42
C ALA A 48 20.66 35.81 -16.16
N ASN A 49 21.08 34.74 -15.46
CA ASN A 49 22.49 34.51 -15.12
C ASN A 49 23.23 33.69 -16.20
N ASN A 50 22.58 33.28 -17.26
CA ASN A 50 23.15 32.39 -18.30
C ASN A 50 23.80 31.14 -17.68
N THR A 51 23.12 30.56 -16.66
CA THR A 51 23.66 29.45 -15.88
C THR A 51 23.61 28.15 -16.67
N LYS A 52 24.76 27.44 -16.73
CA LYS A 52 24.81 26.08 -17.27
C LYS A 52 24.22 25.11 -16.31
N VAL A 53 23.38 24.21 -16.80
CA VAL A 53 22.74 23.13 -16.06
C VAL A 53 23.12 21.78 -16.66
N CYS A 54 23.19 20.77 -15.79
CA CYS A 54 23.37 19.38 -16.19
C CYS A 54 22.21 18.54 -15.68
N VAL A 55 21.42 17.97 -16.58
CA VAL A 55 20.29 17.11 -16.23
C VAL A 55 20.46 15.72 -16.82
N ALA A 56 19.88 14.72 -16.14
CA ALA A 56 19.84 13.35 -16.61
C ALA A 56 18.40 12.83 -16.53
N GLY A 57 17.97 12.12 -17.56
CA GLY A 57 16.60 11.58 -17.60
C GLY A 57 16.37 10.73 -18.86
N ARG A 58 15.14 10.32 -19.05
CA ARG A 58 14.68 9.49 -20.17
C ARG A 58 14.21 10.34 -21.33
N ILE A 59 14.62 10.00 -22.56
CA ILE A 59 14.12 10.61 -23.79
C ILE A 59 12.68 10.17 -24.02
N MET A 60 11.75 11.12 -24.01
CA MET A 60 10.32 10.87 -24.16
C MET A 60 9.75 11.22 -25.53
N SER A 61 10.38 12.14 -26.26
CA SER A 61 10.03 12.47 -27.64
C SER A 61 11.21 13.04 -28.36
N ILE A 62 11.26 12.85 -29.68
CA ILE A 62 12.24 13.41 -30.59
C ILE A 62 11.47 13.97 -31.78
N ARG A 63 11.72 15.23 -32.16
CA ARG A 63 11.10 15.93 -33.31
C ARG A 63 12.14 16.78 -34.05
N GLY A 64 12.04 16.83 -35.35
CA GLY A 64 12.98 17.54 -36.18
C GLY A 64 13.94 16.60 -36.88
N HIS A 65 14.75 17.15 -37.78
CA HIS A 65 15.71 16.43 -38.57
C HIS A 65 16.77 17.39 -39.08
N GLY A 66 17.98 16.90 -39.31
CA GLY A 66 19.08 17.70 -39.87
C GLY A 66 19.65 18.70 -38.85
N ALA A 67 19.77 19.98 -39.21
CA ALA A 67 20.48 20.98 -38.41
C ALA A 67 19.84 21.35 -37.06
N ILE A 68 18.57 21.00 -36.83
CA ILE A 68 17.82 21.35 -35.60
C ILE A 68 16.94 20.20 -35.18
N LEU A 69 17.11 19.79 -33.91
CA LEU A 69 16.35 18.70 -33.31
C LEU A 69 15.85 19.11 -31.93
N PHE A 70 14.54 19.00 -31.73
CA PHE A 70 13.87 19.17 -30.45
C PHE A 70 13.56 17.80 -29.83
N ALA A 71 13.81 17.64 -28.53
CA ALA A 71 13.43 16.45 -27.84
C ALA A 71 13.00 16.80 -26.41
N HIS A 72 12.31 15.86 -25.75
CA HIS A 72 11.94 16.00 -24.34
C HIS A 72 12.68 14.98 -23.49
N ILE A 73 13.20 15.44 -22.37
CA ILE A 73 13.78 14.62 -21.32
C ILE A 73 12.87 14.66 -20.09
N GLN A 74 12.70 13.51 -19.44
CA GLN A 74 11.90 13.37 -18.22
C GLN A 74 12.74 12.71 -17.13
N ASP A 75 12.74 13.32 -15.95
CA ASP A 75 13.22 12.70 -14.71
C ASP A 75 12.03 12.44 -13.76
N GLU A 76 12.30 12.04 -12.51
CA GLU A 76 11.27 11.81 -11.50
C GLU A 76 10.41 13.05 -11.22
N THR A 77 11.01 14.25 -11.35
CA THR A 77 10.43 15.52 -10.89
C THR A 77 9.70 16.30 -11.97
N GLY A 78 9.95 15.98 -13.25
CA GLY A 78 9.31 16.70 -14.35
C GLY A 78 9.78 16.31 -15.74
N LYS A 79 9.33 17.10 -16.72
CA LYS A 79 9.66 16.97 -18.13
C LYS A 79 10.04 18.34 -18.67
N ILE A 80 11.13 18.42 -19.45
CA ILE A 80 11.60 19.66 -20.08
C ILE A 80 12.02 19.38 -21.52
N GLN A 81 11.85 20.37 -22.39
CA GLN A 81 12.36 20.31 -23.75
C GLN A 81 13.88 20.56 -23.78
N PHE A 82 14.57 19.92 -24.68
CA PHE A 82 15.93 20.29 -25.04
C PHE A 82 16.08 20.45 -26.57
N LEU A 83 17.03 21.27 -26.95
CA LEU A 83 17.31 21.61 -28.32
C LEU A 83 18.76 21.30 -28.66
N LEU A 84 18.94 20.45 -29.67
CA LEU A 84 20.24 20.25 -30.34
C LEU A 84 20.29 21.09 -31.60
N LYS A 85 21.35 21.90 -31.74
CA LYS A 85 21.64 22.65 -32.95
C LYS A 85 23.01 22.25 -33.46
N GLN A 86 23.10 21.97 -34.75
CA GLN A 86 24.35 21.56 -35.41
C GLN A 86 25.46 22.61 -35.29
N ASP A 87 25.10 23.91 -35.39
CA ASP A 87 26.04 25.01 -35.21
C ASP A 87 26.61 25.13 -33.79
N GLN A 88 25.90 24.59 -32.80
CA GLN A 88 26.29 24.61 -31.39
C GLN A 88 27.12 23.38 -30.98
N ILE A 89 26.70 22.19 -31.40
CA ILE A 89 27.32 20.93 -30.95
C ILE A 89 28.24 20.28 -31.96
N GLY A 90 28.22 20.75 -33.20
CA GLY A 90 28.97 20.21 -34.35
C GLY A 90 28.26 19.01 -35.03
N GLN A 91 28.68 18.78 -36.30
CA GLN A 91 28.07 17.72 -37.12
C GLN A 91 28.25 16.32 -36.53
N GLU A 92 29.43 15.99 -36.01
CA GLU A 92 29.74 14.67 -35.43
C GLU A 92 28.79 14.30 -34.31
N LYS A 93 28.52 15.24 -33.38
CA LYS A 93 27.57 15.01 -32.28
C LYS A 93 26.14 14.93 -32.75
N MET A 94 25.75 15.72 -33.76
CA MET A 94 24.44 15.63 -34.37
C MET A 94 24.21 14.23 -34.97
N ASP A 95 25.15 13.75 -35.78
CA ASP A 95 25.13 12.44 -36.41
C ASP A 95 25.11 11.34 -35.35
N LEU A 96 25.92 11.48 -34.28
CA LEU A 96 25.93 10.55 -33.16
C LEU A 96 24.55 10.43 -32.52
N PHE A 97 23.86 11.58 -32.28
CA PHE A 97 22.53 11.55 -31.68
C PHE A 97 21.51 10.88 -32.63
N GLU A 98 21.45 11.31 -33.89
CA GLU A 98 20.50 10.78 -34.87
C GLU A 98 20.65 9.28 -35.12
N HIS A 99 21.90 8.78 -35.18
CA HIS A 99 22.13 7.37 -35.46
C HIS A 99 21.99 6.43 -34.27
N TYR A 100 22.33 6.90 -33.06
CA TYR A 100 22.48 5.98 -31.91
C TYR A 100 21.46 6.16 -30.79
N PHE A 101 20.79 7.33 -30.73
CA PHE A 101 19.81 7.56 -29.68
C PHE A 101 18.40 7.23 -30.15
N ASP A 102 17.59 6.69 -29.21
CA ASP A 102 16.20 6.31 -29.45
C ASP A 102 15.30 6.77 -28.30
N LEU A 103 14.00 6.79 -28.56
CA LEU A 103 13.00 6.97 -27.51
C LEU A 103 13.17 5.90 -26.43
N GLY A 104 13.17 6.35 -25.19
CA GLY A 104 13.34 5.48 -24.02
C GLY A 104 14.76 5.41 -23.49
N ASP A 105 15.77 5.85 -24.24
CA ASP A 105 17.15 5.93 -23.73
C ASP A 105 17.27 6.93 -22.58
N PHE A 106 18.20 6.68 -21.67
CA PHE A 106 18.62 7.68 -20.71
C PHE A 106 19.80 8.46 -21.23
N ILE A 107 19.69 9.78 -21.10
CA ILE A 107 20.69 10.74 -21.55
C ILE A 107 21.03 11.74 -20.45
N GLU A 108 22.26 12.17 -20.37
CA GLU A 108 22.70 13.38 -19.70
C GLU A 108 22.86 14.47 -20.74
N ILE A 109 22.35 15.66 -20.45
CA ILE A 109 22.52 16.85 -21.28
C ILE A 109 23.07 18.00 -20.45
N LYS A 110 24.00 18.77 -21.04
CA LYS A 110 24.57 19.98 -20.46
C LYS A 110 24.24 21.16 -21.38
N GLY A 111 23.85 22.27 -20.81
CA GLY A 111 23.52 23.45 -21.63
C GLY A 111 22.98 24.61 -20.83
N ILE A 112 22.50 25.63 -21.50
CA ILE A 112 21.86 26.79 -20.89
C ILE A 112 20.36 26.76 -21.13
N VAL A 113 19.58 27.33 -20.21
CA VAL A 113 18.13 27.39 -20.33
C VAL A 113 17.70 28.65 -21.08
N PHE A 114 16.69 28.53 -21.95
CA PHE A 114 16.09 29.64 -22.64
C PHE A 114 14.61 29.35 -22.93
N GLN A 115 13.87 30.39 -23.30
CA GLN A 115 12.49 30.25 -23.74
C GLN A 115 12.42 30.36 -25.26
N THR A 116 11.73 29.41 -25.90
CA THR A 116 11.51 29.46 -27.37
C THR A 116 10.53 30.56 -27.72
N ASN A 117 10.45 30.92 -29.01
CA ASN A 117 9.47 31.90 -29.52
C ASN A 117 8.01 31.49 -29.26
N THR A 118 7.74 30.20 -29.07
CA THR A 118 6.43 29.65 -28.73
C THR A 118 6.18 29.62 -27.22
N GLY A 119 7.12 30.09 -26.42
CA GLY A 119 7.01 30.14 -24.95
C GLY A 119 7.44 28.86 -24.21
N GLU A 120 7.99 27.84 -24.89
CA GLU A 120 8.40 26.59 -24.27
C GLU A 120 9.77 26.73 -23.60
N LYS A 121 9.84 26.35 -22.29
CA LYS A 121 11.08 26.31 -21.52
C LYS A 121 11.99 25.19 -22.03
N THR A 122 13.19 25.53 -22.46
CA THR A 122 14.06 24.65 -23.25
C THR A 122 15.51 24.75 -22.78
N ILE A 123 16.25 23.66 -22.84
CA ILE A 123 17.70 23.62 -22.62
C ILE A 123 18.36 23.62 -24.01
N LEU A 124 19.16 24.66 -24.35
CA LEU A 124 20.05 24.65 -25.51
C LEU A 124 21.29 23.82 -25.12
N VAL A 125 21.48 22.72 -25.80
CA VAL A 125 22.48 21.71 -25.43
C VAL A 125 23.86 22.10 -26.00
N ASP A 126 24.88 22.11 -25.14
CA ASP A 126 26.29 22.22 -25.49
C ASP A 126 26.96 20.84 -25.62
N ASP A 127 26.55 19.92 -24.76
CA ASP A 127 27.12 18.57 -24.66
C ASP A 127 26.10 17.58 -24.16
N PHE A 128 26.27 16.30 -24.52
CA PHE A 128 25.45 15.21 -24.03
C PHE A 128 26.23 13.90 -23.99
N LYS A 129 25.79 12.96 -23.16
CA LYS A 129 26.27 11.58 -23.18
C LYS A 129 25.13 10.59 -22.93
N ILE A 130 25.25 9.41 -23.53
CA ILE A 130 24.34 8.31 -23.24
C ILE A 130 24.61 7.78 -21.83
N LEU A 131 23.52 7.49 -21.08
CA LEU A 131 23.60 6.88 -19.76
C LEU A 131 23.08 5.43 -19.76
N CYS A 132 22.07 5.14 -20.61
CA CYS A 132 21.54 3.80 -20.74
C CYS A 132 20.81 3.66 -22.08
N LYS A 133 21.21 2.68 -22.88
CA LYS A 133 20.51 2.31 -24.10
C LYS A 133 19.33 1.39 -23.78
N ALA A 134 18.12 1.83 -24.08
CA ALA A 134 16.91 1.03 -23.93
C ALA A 134 16.76 0.05 -25.11
N LEU A 135 16.65 -1.25 -24.84
CA LEU A 135 16.48 -2.26 -25.89
C LEU A 135 15.04 -2.36 -26.40
N ARG A 136 14.06 -2.14 -25.52
CA ARG A 136 12.64 -2.19 -25.90
C ARG A 136 12.09 -0.79 -26.10
N PRO A 137 11.25 -0.57 -27.15
CA PRO A 137 10.52 0.69 -27.27
C PRO A 137 9.53 0.84 -26.14
N ILE A 138 9.34 2.06 -25.66
CA ILE A 138 8.23 2.39 -24.77
C ILE A 138 6.95 2.30 -25.62
N PRO A 139 5.88 1.61 -25.15
CA PRO A 139 4.59 1.65 -25.83
C PRO A 139 4.13 3.09 -26.01
N THR A 140 3.62 3.43 -27.19
CA THR A 140 3.08 4.77 -27.45
C THR A 140 1.76 4.95 -26.72
N GLU A 141 1.40 6.20 -26.39
CA GLU A 141 0.11 6.54 -25.74
C GLU A 141 -1.11 6.01 -26.52
N TRP A 142 -1.00 5.77 -27.84
CA TRP A 142 -2.06 5.23 -28.69
C TRP A 142 -2.25 3.71 -28.62
N PHE A 143 -1.26 2.98 -28.10
CA PHE A 143 -1.29 1.52 -27.89
C PHE A 143 -0.90 1.20 -26.45
N GLY A 144 -1.30 2.07 -25.51
CA GLY A 144 -1.05 1.88 -24.09
C GLY A 144 -1.47 0.49 -23.59
N LEU A 145 -1.03 0.13 -22.42
CA LEU A 145 -1.48 -1.08 -21.76
C LEU A 145 -2.99 -0.92 -21.48
N GLU A 146 -3.85 -1.55 -22.30
CA GLU A 146 -5.31 -1.52 -22.15
C GLU A 146 -5.79 -2.49 -21.06
N ASP A 147 -5.08 -3.62 -20.91
CA ASP A 147 -5.39 -4.63 -19.91
C ASP A 147 -4.90 -4.22 -18.53
N GLU A 148 -5.84 -4.07 -17.60
CA GLU A 148 -5.58 -3.71 -16.19
C GLU A 148 -4.62 -4.70 -15.50
N GLU A 149 -4.73 -6.00 -15.80
CA GLU A 149 -3.84 -7.01 -15.24
C GLU A 149 -2.42 -6.86 -15.82
N GLU A 150 -2.29 -6.50 -17.10
CA GLU A 150 -0.99 -6.25 -17.72
C GLU A 150 -0.34 -4.96 -17.20
N LYS A 151 -1.10 -3.89 -16.93
CA LYS A 151 -0.63 -2.67 -16.24
C LYS A 151 -0.02 -3.01 -14.89
N ILE A 152 -0.74 -3.81 -14.09
CA ILE A 152 -0.26 -4.25 -12.79
C ILE A 152 1.00 -5.10 -12.92
N ARG A 153 1.02 -6.03 -13.86
CA ARG A 153 2.15 -6.94 -14.11
C ARG A 153 3.39 -6.19 -14.61
N LYS A 154 3.19 -5.14 -15.42
CA LYS A 154 4.25 -4.28 -15.98
C LYS A 154 4.21 -2.88 -15.35
N ARG A 155 4.04 -2.80 -14.05
CA ARG A 155 3.91 -1.54 -13.31
C ARG A 155 4.98 -0.50 -13.66
N TYR A 156 6.20 -0.95 -13.96
CA TYR A 156 7.28 -0.07 -14.40
C TYR A 156 6.97 0.65 -15.73
N LEU A 157 6.19 0.06 -16.63
CA LEU A 157 5.71 0.74 -17.85
C LEU A 157 4.53 1.67 -17.53
N ASP A 158 3.60 1.22 -16.72
CA ASP A 158 2.47 2.01 -16.27
C ASP A 158 2.92 3.31 -15.58
N LEU A 159 3.94 3.24 -14.71
CA LEU A 159 4.57 4.40 -14.07
C LEU A 159 5.28 5.35 -15.05
N ILE A 160 5.75 4.86 -16.21
CA ILE A 160 6.34 5.70 -17.26
C ILE A 160 5.25 6.40 -18.08
N LEU A 161 4.15 5.70 -18.35
CA LEU A 161 3.12 6.13 -19.30
C LEU A 161 2.02 6.95 -18.64
N ASP A 162 1.60 6.57 -17.42
CA ASP A 162 0.46 7.18 -16.73
C ASP A 162 0.91 8.01 -15.52
N LYS A 163 0.72 9.33 -15.65
CA LYS A 163 1.00 10.28 -14.56
C LYS A 163 0.06 10.13 -13.37
N GLN A 164 -1.18 9.65 -13.61
CA GLN A 164 -2.14 9.45 -12.54
C GLN A 164 -1.74 8.27 -11.67
N THR A 165 -1.31 7.16 -12.28
CA THR A 165 -0.72 6.04 -11.56
C THR A 165 0.46 6.48 -10.70
N LYS A 166 1.39 7.25 -11.28
CA LYS A 166 2.54 7.78 -10.51
C LYS A 166 2.09 8.63 -9.33
N LYS A 167 1.11 9.53 -9.53
CA LYS A 167 0.56 10.38 -8.47
C LYS A 167 -0.04 9.57 -7.32
N ILE A 168 -0.76 8.48 -7.60
CA ILE A 168 -1.31 7.59 -6.56
C ILE A 168 -0.19 7.02 -5.69
N PHE A 169 0.91 6.58 -6.30
CA PHE A 169 2.04 6.03 -5.54
C PHE A 169 2.82 7.09 -4.76
N ASP A 170 2.99 8.29 -5.31
CA ASP A 170 3.59 9.41 -4.58
C ASP A 170 2.74 9.74 -3.33
N LEU A 171 1.41 9.81 -3.48
CA LEU A 171 0.48 10.01 -2.35
C LEU A 171 0.52 8.85 -1.33
N ARG A 172 0.67 7.61 -1.79
CA ARG A 172 0.86 6.45 -0.89
C ARG A 172 2.11 6.63 -0.01
N ILE A 173 3.22 7.05 -0.62
CA ILE A 173 4.48 7.30 0.10
C ILE A 173 4.26 8.41 1.14
N ASP A 174 3.64 9.50 0.75
CA ASP A 174 3.35 10.63 1.64
C ASP A 174 2.39 10.24 2.76
N LEU A 175 1.30 9.53 2.48
CA LEU A 175 0.35 9.04 3.50
C LEU A 175 1.06 8.18 4.55
N THR A 176 1.94 7.26 4.12
CA THR A 176 2.70 6.42 5.04
C THR A 176 3.65 7.25 5.92
N LYS A 177 4.27 8.29 5.37
CA LYS A 177 5.10 9.24 6.11
C LYS A 177 4.27 10.04 7.12
N TRP A 178 3.10 10.58 6.70
CA TRP A 178 2.24 11.38 7.57
C TRP A 178 1.63 10.57 8.73
N ILE A 179 1.32 9.29 8.51
CA ILE A 179 0.90 8.40 9.60
C ILE A 179 1.98 8.31 10.69
N ARG A 180 3.25 8.10 10.28
CA ARG A 180 4.37 8.09 11.23
C ARG A 180 4.54 9.44 11.94
N GLU A 181 4.48 10.55 11.18
CA GLU A 181 4.53 11.92 11.74
C GLU A 181 3.47 12.11 12.82
N PHE A 182 2.23 11.71 12.55
CA PHE A 182 1.13 11.81 13.52
C PHE A 182 1.39 11.01 14.78
N LEU A 183 1.84 9.76 14.65
CA LEU A 183 2.09 8.88 15.79
C LEU A 183 3.30 9.32 16.63
N TYR A 184 4.40 9.75 15.98
CA TYR A 184 5.55 10.30 16.71
C TYR A 184 5.21 11.57 17.48
N ASN A 185 4.33 12.42 16.95
CA ASN A 185 3.84 13.62 17.65
C ASN A 185 2.96 13.30 18.87
N LEU A 186 2.49 12.07 18.99
CA LEU A 186 1.77 11.55 20.17
C LEU A 186 2.67 10.69 21.08
N ASP A 187 3.98 10.73 20.91
CA ASP A 187 4.99 9.97 21.66
C ASP A 187 4.92 8.44 21.46
N PHE A 188 4.32 7.95 20.39
CA PHE A 188 4.41 6.54 20.06
C PHE A 188 5.81 6.19 19.53
N LYS A 189 6.30 5.02 19.91
CA LYS A 189 7.58 4.47 19.46
C LYS A 189 7.33 3.42 18.38
N GLU A 190 7.99 3.56 17.24
CA GLU A 190 7.98 2.50 16.21
C GLU A 190 8.91 1.37 16.64
N VAL A 191 8.41 0.15 16.60
CA VAL A 191 9.13 -1.06 16.97
C VAL A 191 9.04 -2.10 15.85
N GLU A 192 9.89 -3.11 15.90
CA GLU A 192 9.88 -4.25 14.99
C GLU A 192 9.78 -5.54 15.78
N THR A 193 8.93 -6.46 15.32
CA THR A 193 8.74 -7.78 15.91
C THR A 193 8.95 -8.88 14.87
N PRO A 194 9.15 -10.15 15.28
CA PRO A 194 9.46 -11.23 14.34
C PRO A 194 8.41 -11.46 13.27
N ILE A 195 8.84 -11.58 12.01
CA ILE A 195 8.00 -12.06 10.90
C ILE A 195 7.84 -13.58 10.95
N LEU A 196 8.91 -14.29 11.27
CA LEU A 196 8.90 -15.74 11.45
C LEU A 196 8.52 -16.06 12.90
N GLN A 197 7.43 -16.78 13.08
CA GLN A 197 6.86 -17.09 14.38
C GLN A 197 6.74 -18.60 14.57
N THR A 198 6.98 -19.08 15.79
CA THR A 198 6.79 -20.48 16.17
C THR A 198 5.32 -20.84 16.34
N VAL A 199 4.53 -19.88 16.81
CA VAL A 199 3.08 -19.97 16.94
C VAL A 199 2.49 -18.71 16.30
N TYR A 200 1.56 -18.87 15.36
CA TYR A 200 0.85 -17.73 14.75
C TYR A 200 -0.34 -17.30 15.61
N GLY A 201 -0.70 -16.02 15.54
CA GLY A 201 -1.83 -15.49 16.31
C GLY A 201 -2.09 -14.01 16.06
N GLY A 202 -3.05 -13.43 16.80
CA GLY A 202 -3.43 -12.02 16.67
C GLY A 202 -4.48 -11.72 15.61
N ALA A 203 -4.91 -12.73 14.82
CA ALA A 203 -6.00 -12.60 13.85
C ALA A 203 -6.65 -13.96 13.61
N LEU A 204 -7.86 -13.95 13.05
CA LEU A 204 -8.50 -15.15 12.52
C LEU A 204 -8.13 -15.28 11.04
N ALA A 205 -7.10 -16.08 10.72
CA ALA A 205 -6.57 -16.21 9.36
C ALA A 205 -5.72 -17.48 9.20
N GLU A 206 -5.66 -18.03 7.99
CA GLU A 206 -4.78 -19.16 7.66
C GLU A 206 -3.35 -18.66 7.42
N PRO A 207 -2.30 -19.19 8.10
CA PRO A 207 -0.92 -18.75 7.94
C PRO A 207 -0.21 -19.42 6.75
N PHE A 208 0.86 -18.79 6.23
CA PHE A 208 1.89 -19.47 5.44
C PHE A 208 2.85 -20.20 6.36
N LYS A 209 3.15 -21.47 6.03
CA LYS A 209 4.10 -22.30 6.75
C LYS A 209 5.45 -22.33 6.02
N THR A 210 6.54 -22.33 6.77
CA THR A 210 7.92 -22.51 6.27
C THR A 210 8.73 -23.38 7.23
N HIS A 211 9.99 -23.69 6.87
CA HIS A 211 10.88 -24.53 7.67
C HIS A 211 12.21 -23.84 7.91
N LEU A 212 12.70 -23.85 9.16
CA LEU A 212 14.01 -23.33 9.56
C LEU A 212 15.01 -24.47 9.62
N ASN A 213 15.84 -24.61 8.60
CA ASN A 213 16.81 -25.70 8.50
C ASN A 213 17.83 -25.74 9.66
N ALA A 214 18.24 -24.57 10.17
CA ALA A 214 19.27 -24.48 11.21
C ALA A 214 18.83 -25.11 12.55
N LEU A 215 17.52 -25.13 12.82
CA LEU A 215 16.95 -25.68 14.06
C LEU A 215 16.00 -26.85 13.79
N ASP A 216 15.90 -27.30 12.53
CA ASP A 216 15.00 -28.38 12.09
C ASP A 216 13.57 -28.20 12.64
N MET A 217 12.99 -27.01 12.45
CA MET A 217 11.69 -26.67 13.00
C MET A 217 10.82 -25.92 12.02
N ASP A 218 9.51 -26.16 12.11
CA ASP A 218 8.51 -25.44 11.34
C ASP A 218 8.25 -24.06 11.93
N LEU A 219 8.12 -23.08 11.06
CA LEU A 219 7.75 -21.70 11.40
C LEU A 219 6.58 -21.24 10.53
N TYR A 220 5.96 -20.15 10.95
CA TYR A 220 4.87 -19.50 10.25
C TYR A 220 5.25 -18.06 9.93
N LEU A 221 4.86 -17.57 8.74
CA LEU A 221 4.86 -16.15 8.48
C LEU A 221 3.71 -15.50 9.28
N ARG A 222 4.00 -14.43 10.00
CA ARG A 222 3.02 -13.78 10.89
C ARG A 222 1.76 -13.36 10.16
N ILE A 223 0.61 -13.64 10.75
CA ILE A 223 -0.70 -13.12 10.31
C ILE A 223 -1.01 -11.76 10.94
N ALA A 224 -0.40 -11.46 12.10
CA ALA A 224 -0.41 -10.20 12.85
C ALA A 224 0.79 -10.13 13.80
N PRO A 225 1.28 -8.96 14.20
CA PRO A 225 2.32 -8.79 15.22
C PRO A 225 1.75 -8.71 16.65
N GLU A 226 0.43 -8.73 16.85
CA GLU A 226 -0.32 -8.45 18.07
C GLU A 226 0.29 -9.06 19.32
N LEU A 227 0.51 -10.41 19.35
CA LEU A 227 0.95 -11.10 20.55
C LEU A 227 2.37 -10.70 20.98
N TYR A 228 3.22 -10.31 20.05
CA TYR A 228 4.56 -9.78 20.34
C TYR A 228 4.50 -8.33 20.83
N LEU A 229 3.64 -7.50 20.28
CA LEU A 229 3.47 -6.11 20.72
C LEU A 229 2.91 -6.05 22.15
N LYS A 230 1.97 -6.94 22.49
CA LYS A 230 1.46 -7.07 23.85
C LYS A 230 2.56 -7.50 24.85
N ARG A 231 3.50 -8.37 24.47
CA ARG A 231 4.67 -8.71 25.30
C ARG A 231 5.55 -7.49 25.57
N LEU A 232 5.63 -6.53 24.63
CA LEU A 232 6.34 -5.27 24.87
C LEU A 232 5.61 -4.37 25.87
N LEU A 233 4.26 -4.37 25.90
CA LEU A 233 3.49 -3.69 26.96
C LEU A 233 3.78 -4.29 28.35
N ILE A 234 3.84 -5.63 28.43
CA ILE A 234 4.23 -6.34 29.66
C ILE A 234 5.65 -5.95 30.06
N GLY A 235 6.54 -5.77 29.07
CA GLY A 235 7.93 -5.31 29.26
C GLY A 235 8.07 -3.82 29.63
N GLY A 236 6.96 -3.06 29.79
CA GLY A 236 6.94 -1.68 30.25
C GLY A 236 6.93 -0.59 29.17
N TYR A 237 6.75 -0.94 27.91
CA TYR A 237 6.45 0.07 26.89
C TYR A 237 4.98 0.51 26.98
N GLU A 238 4.71 1.81 26.87
CA GLU A 238 3.36 2.36 27.03
C GLU A 238 2.67 2.69 25.71
N LYS A 239 3.43 3.22 24.75
CA LYS A 239 2.92 3.64 23.44
C LYS A 239 3.82 3.09 22.34
N ILE A 240 3.37 2.10 21.63
CA ILE A 240 4.13 1.46 20.55
C ILE A 240 3.28 1.25 19.31
N PHE A 241 3.93 1.24 18.16
CA PHE A 241 3.31 0.83 16.91
C PHE A 241 4.32 0.12 16.00
N GLU A 242 3.81 -0.66 15.06
CA GLU A 242 4.59 -1.31 14.02
C GLU A 242 3.88 -1.19 12.68
N MET A 243 4.60 -0.74 11.65
CA MET A 243 4.16 -0.83 10.25
C MET A 243 4.47 -2.24 9.73
N ALA A 244 3.66 -3.19 10.13
CA ALA A 244 3.92 -4.61 10.01
C ALA A 244 3.56 -5.17 8.62
N LYS A 245 4.50 -5.83 7.95
CA LYS A 245 4.17 -6.71 6.83
C LYS A 245 3.56 -7.99 7.42
N CYS A 246 2.30 -8.28 7.04
CA CYS A 246 1.53 -9.46 7.44
C CYS A 246 1.22 -10.35 6.25
N PHE A 247 0.99 -11.63 6.51
CA PHE A 247 0.81 -12.68 5.49
C PHE A 247 -0.40 -13.55 5.85
N ARG A 248 -1.37 -13.68 4.92
CA ARG A 248 -2.54 -14.53 5.08
C ARG A 248 -2.74 -15.37 3.84
N ASN A 249 -2.82 -16.68 4.01
CA ASN A 249 -2.97 -17.65 2.93
C ASN A 249 -4.44 -17.84 2.55
N GLU A 250 -5.05 -16.75 2.13
CA GLU A 250 -6.48 -16.64 1.83
C GLU A 250 -6.71 -16.26 0.35
N GLY A 251 -7.96 -16.01 -0.02
CA GLY A 251 -8.32 -15.58 -1.38
C GLY A 251 -7.73 -14.22 -1.77
N ILE A 252 -7.56 -14.02 -3.08
CA ILE A 252 -7.10 -12.76 -3.66
C ILE A 252 -8.28 -12.11 -4.39
N ASP A 253 -8.66 -10.91 -3.96
CA ASP A 253 -9.71 -10.12 -4.58
C ASP A 253 -9.33 -8.64 -4.71
N LYS A 254 -10.32 -7.75 -4.81
CA LYS A 254 -10.11 -6.30 -4.87
C LYS A 254 -9.69 -5.67 -3.54
N ASP A 255 -9.92 -6.35 -2.41
CA ASP A 255 -9.71 -5.85 -1.05
C ASP A 255 -8.72 -6.72 -0.25
N HIS A 256 -8.24 -7.85 -0.81
CA HIS A 256 -7.34 -8.80 -0.18
C HIS A 256 -6.14 -9.16 -1.07
N ASN A 257 -4.95 -9.15 -0.48
CA ASN A 257 -3.69 -9.60 -1.06
C ASN A 257 -2.98 -10.49 -0.02
N PRO A 258 -2.30 -11.59 -0.43
CA PRO A 258 -1.68 -12.53 0.50
C PRO A 258 -0.66 -11.91 1.44
N GLU A 259 -0.01 -10.85 1.02
CA GLU A 259 0.85 -10.00 1.85
C GLU A 259 0.33 -8.56 1.82
N PHE A 260 0.29 -7.90 2.96
CA PHE A 260 -0.21 -6.54 3.10
C PHE A 260 0.50 -5.83 4.25
N ILE A 261 0.34 -4.51 4.33
CA ILE A 261 0.85 -3.72 5.45
C ILE A 261 -0.30 -3.46 6.42
N ASN A 262 -0.13 -3.90 7.67
CA ASN A 262 -0.98 -3.55 8.78
C ASN A 262 -0.22 -2.63 9.73
N LEU A 263 -0.77 -1.45 10.01
CA LEU A 263 -0.31 -0.65 11.14
C LEU A 263 -0.97 -1.21 12.39
N GLU A 264 -0.19 -1.75 13.29
CA GLU A 264 -0.65 -2.16 14.60
C GLU A 264 -0.11 -1.24 15.68
N LEU A 265 -0.99 -0.82 16.58
CA LEU A 265 -0.70 0.16 17.61
C LEU A 265 -1.28 -0.32 18.93
N TYR A 266 -0.49 -0.19 20.01
CA TYR A 266 -0.89 -0.52 21.37
C TYR A 266 -0.57 0.61 22.32
N TRP A 267 -1.55 0.97 23.16
CA TRP A 267 -1.48 2.09 24.07
C TRP A 267 -1.90 1.64 25.49
N ALA A 268 -0.91 1.52 26.38
CA ALA A 268 -1.15 1.20 27.80
C ALA A 268 -1.94 2.32 28.48
N PHE A 269 -2.85 1.93 29.34
CA PHE A 269 -3.77 2.78 30.08
C PHE A 269 -4.80 3.53 29.25
N ALA A 270 -4.89 3.24 27.95
CA ALA A 270 -5.94 3.77 27.09
C ALA A 270 -7.10 2.78 26.94
N SER A 271 -8.29 3.30 26.83
CA SER A 271 -9.52 2.57 26.55
C SER A 271 -9.82 2.50 25.05
N ARG A 272 -10.81 1.69 24.68
CA ARG A 272 -11.40 1.67 23.34
C ARG A 272 -11.83 3.07 22.87
N ASP A 273 -12.43 3.87 23.74
CA ASP A 273 -12.97 5.18 23.36
C ASP A 273 -11.84 6.17 23.06
N GLU A 274 -10.73 6.15 23.81
CA GLU A 274 -9.54 6.95 23.52
C GLU A 274 -8.88 6.54 22.20
N LEU A 275 -8.88 5.24 21.86
CA LEU A 275 -8.42 4.78 20.54
C LEU A 275 -9.31 5.31 19.41
N MET A 276 -10.64 5.29 19.57
CA MET A 276 -11.57 5.83 18.57
C MET A 276 -11.36 7.34 18.37
N ASP A 277 -11.17 8.12 19.44
CA ASP A 277 -10.89 9.55 19.39
C ASP A 277 -9.55 9.85 18.69
N MET A 278 -8.52 9.06 18.98
CA MET A 278 -7.22 9.18 18.30
C MET A 278 -7.33 8.83 16.81
N LEU A 279 -8.03 7.76 16.48
CA LEU A 279 -8.22 7.31 15.09
C LEU A 279 -9.02 8.35 14.28
N GLU A 280 -10.07 8.94 14.85
CA GLU A 280 -10.81 10.04 14.23
C GLU A 280 -9.87 11.20 13.88
N LYS A 281 -9.02 11.62 14.83
CA LYS A 281 -8.03 12.69 14.62
C LYS A 281 -7.01 12.32 13.53
N LEU A 282 -6.56 11.06 13.49
CA LEU A 282 -5.65 10.57 12.44
C LEU A 282 -6.31 10.67 11.05
N ILE A 283 -7.53 10.18 10.89
CA ILE A 283 -8.25 10.23 9.61
C ILE A 283 -8.45 11.67 9.14
N ILE A 284 -8.84 12.57 10.04
CA ILE A 284 -9.00 14.01 9.72
C ILE A 284 -7.65 14.63 9.33
N PHE A 285 -6.59 14.33 10.07
CA PHE A 285 -5.24 14.82 9.76
C PHE A 285 -4.79 14.39 8.36
N LEU A 286 -4.96 13.12 8.01
CA LEU A 286 -4.61 12.60 6.68
C LEU A 286 -5.46 13.21 5.59
N ASN A 287 -6.77 13.35 5.82
CA ASN A 287 -7.69 14.00 4.89
C ASN A 287 -7.28 15.46 4.60
N ASN A 288 -6.93 16.21 5.64
CA ASN A 288 -6.47 17.59 5.51
C ASN A 288 -5.12 17.70 4.77
N LYS A 289 -4.21 16.75 4.97
CA LYS A 289 -2.93 16.69 4.23
C LYS A 289 -3.13 16.36 2.74
N LEU A 290 -4.12 15.55 2.41
CA LEU A 290 -4.47 15.21 1.02
C LEU A 290 -5.13 16.37 0.28
N GLN A 291 -5.84 17.27 0.97
CA GLN A 291 -6.56 18.41 0.38
C GLN A 291 -7.47 17.97 -0.80
N GLU A 292 -7.30 18.57 -1.98
CA GLU A 292 -8.09 18.26 -3.17
C GLU A 292 -7.92 16.83 -3.72
N GLN A 293 -6.88 16.09 -3.30
CA GLN A 293 -6.67 14.69 -3.69
C GLN A 293 -7.54 13.71 -2.89
N SER A 294 -8.12 14.14 -1.78
CA SER A 294 -9.08 13.33 -1.04
C SER A 294 -10.47 13.40 -1.65
N ILE A 295 -11.15 12.24 -1.72
CA ILE A 295 -12.57 12.19 -2.15
C ILE A 295 -13.54 12.62 -1.05
N TRP A 296 -13.07 12.82 0.19
CA TRP A 296 -13.95 12.97 1.35
C TRP A 296 -14.38 14.41 1.63
N GLY A 297 -13.69 15.41 1.07
CA GLY A 297 -13.96 16.81 1.37
C GLY A 297 -13.94 17.11 2.89
N ASN A 298 -14.98 17.76 3.40
CA ASN A 298 -15.14 17.97 4.85
C ASN A 298 -15.78 16.75 5.50
N ILE A 299 -15.00 16.00 6.29
CA ILE A 299 -15.53 14.88 7.08
C ILE A 299 -16.27 15.40 8.31
N GLN A 300 -17.50 14.91 8.50
CA GLN A 300 -18.30 15.26 9.68
C GLN A 300 -17.70 14.60 10.94
N VAL A 301 -17.57 15.35 11.99
CA VAL A 301 -17.14 14.91 13.32
C VAL A 301 -18.20 15.27 14.38
N PRO A 302 -18.31 14.49 15.47
CA PRO A 302 -17.68 13.19 15.69
C PRO A 302 -18.20 12.11 14.74
N PHE A 303 -17.41 11.04 14.49
CA PHE A 303 -17.87 9.92 13.67
C PHE A 303 -19.05 9.22 14.35
N PRO A 304 -20.14 8.89 13.62
CA PRO A 304 -21.26 8.15 14.16
C PRO A 304 -20.81 6.81 14.76
N LYS A 305 -21.49 6.38 15.84
CA LYS A 305 -21.32 5.06 16.47
C LYS A 305 -22.59 4.23 16.26
N ILE A 306 -22.43 3.00 15.76
CA ILE A 306 -23.52 2.05 15.51
C ILE A 306 -23.20 0.78 16.32
N VAL A 307 -24.13 0.31 17.14
CA VAL A 307 -23.99 -0.97 17.85
C VAL A 307 -24.19 -2.13 16.86
N PHE A 308 -23.28 -3.08 16.83
CA PHE A 308 -23.27 -4.21 15.87
C PHE A 308 -24.61 -4.96 15.85
N ARG A 309 -25.12 -5.40 17.02
CA ARG A 309 -26.39 -6.13 17.10
C ARG A 309 -27.60 -5.31 16.64
N ASP A 310 -27.62 -4.01 16.94
CA ASP A 310 -28.71 -3.12 16.55
C ASP A 310 -28.73 -2.90 15.03
N PHE A 311 -27.56 -2.85 14.42
CA PHE A 311 -27.42 -2.79 12.96
C PHE A 311 -27.99 -4.05 12.30
N ILE A 312 -27.61 -5.24 12.78
CA ILE A 312 -28.16 -6.51 12.28
C ILE A 312 -29.68 -6.55 12.44
N LYS A 313 -30.17 -6.21 13.62
CA LYS A 313 -31.61 -6.21 13.91
C LYS A 313 -32.38 -5.25 13.01
N THR A 314 -31.85 -4.04 12.77
CA THR A 314 -32.46 -3.05 11.89
C THR A 314 -32.53 -3.54 10.44
N LYS A 315 -31.49 -4.26 9.96
CA LYS A 315 -31.42 -4.73 8.57
C LYS A 315 -32.20 -6.00 8.29
N THR A 316 -32.35 -6.87 9.28
CA THR A 316 -32.86 -8.24 9.07
C THR A 316 -34.05 -8.59 9.94
N GLY A 317 -34.27 -7.88 11.02
CA GLY A 317 -35.18 -8.26 12.09
C GLY A 317 -34.63 -9.30 13.06
N LEU A 318 -33.43 -9.88 12.80
CA LEU A 318 -32.82 -10.88 13.66
C LEU A 318 -32.15 -10.24 14.88
N ASP A 319 -32.35 -10.87 16.04
CA ASP A 319 -31.74 -10.45 17.27
C ASP A 319 -30.54 -11.37 17.59
N CYS A 320 -29.33 -10.77 17.65
CA CYS A 320 -28.10 -11.51 17.86
C CYS A 320 -28.02 -12.21 19.21
N ASP A 321 -28.76 -11.73 20.22
CA ASP A 321 -28.66 -12.24 21.57
C ASP A 321 -29.71 -13.31 21.88
N SER A 322 -30.92 -13.19 21.30
CA SER A 322 -32.06 -14.05 21.65
C SER A 322 -32.52 -15.02 20.55
N ASP A 323 -32.25 -14.75 19.27
CA ASP A 323 -32.69 -15.62 18.19
C ASP A 323 -31.79 -16.89 18.07
N SER A 324 -32.41 -18.01 17.65
CA SER A 324 -31.72 -19.28 17.48
C SER A 324 -30.76 -19.27 16.27
N LEU A 325 -29.79 -20.19 16.29
CA LEU A 325 -28.87 -20.42 15.16
C LEU A 325 -29.65 -20.70 13.85
N ASP A 326 -30.73 -21.53 13.95
CA ASP A 326 -31.53 -21.91 12.80
C ASP A 326 -32.15 -20.70 12.08
N LYS A 327 -32.63 -19.69 12.81
CA LYS A 327 -33.18 -18.47 12.20
C LYS A 327 -32.12 -17.71 11.37
N PHE A 328 -30.87 -17.68 11.83
CA PHE A 328 -29.77 -17.07 11.08
C PHE A 328 -29.44 -17.87 9.83
N GLN A 329 -29.44 -19.20 9.94
CA GLN A 329 -29.23 -20.09 8.78
C GLN A 329 -30.35 -19.96 7.76
N GLU A 330 -31.62 -19.97 8.21
CA GLU A 330 -32.79 -19.75 7.32
C GLU A 330 -32.72 -18.41 6.61
N TYR A 331 -32.33 -17.33 7.31
CA TYR A 331 -32.17 -16.01 6.69
C TYR A 331 -31.09 -16.04 5.60
N LEU A 332 -29.92 -16.61 5.86
CA LEU A 332 -28.82 -16.70 4.89
C LEU A 332 -29.22 -17.56 3.67
N GLN A 333 -29.85 -18.69 3.90
CA GLN A 333 -30.37 -19.59 2.83
C GLN A 333 -31.39 -18.86 1.94
N LYS A 334 -32.35 -18.17 2.56
CA LYS A 334 -33.38 -17.42 1.83
C LYS A 334 -32.79 -16.30 0.96
N ASN A 335 -31.66 -15.74 1.36
CA ASN A 335 -30.95 -14.67 0.63
C ASN A 335 -29.82 -15.19 -0.25
N ASN A 336 -29.68 -16.51 -0.43
CA ASN A 336 -28.63 -17.18 -1.22
C ASN A 336 -27.21 -16.79 -0.78
N ILE A 337 -26.98 -16.65 0.51
CA ILE A 337 -25.67 -16.38 1.11
C ILE A 337 -25.08 -17.70 1.55
N GLU A 338 -23.93 -18.06 1.01
CA GLU A 338 -23.20 -19.27 1.38
C GLU A 338 -22.62 -19.16 2.80
N PHE A 339 -22.69 -20.24 3.58
CA PHE A 339 -22.10 -20.32 4.90
C PHE A 339 -21.74 -21.78 5.24
N GLU A 340 -20.77 -21.95 6.15
CA GLU A 340 -20.41 -23.27 6.66
C GLU A 340 -21.44 -23.74 7.69
N GLN A 341 -21.88 -24.99 7.58
CA GLN A 341 -22.93 -25.57 8.44
C GLN A 341 -22.58 -25.57 9.95
N GLN A 342 -21.29 -25.63 10.26
CA GLN A 342 -20.76 -25.58 11.63
C GLN A 342 -20.52 -24.17 12.16
N SER A 343 -20.83 -23.14 11.39
CA SER A 343 -20.62 -21.75 11.83
C SER A 343 -21.44 -21.41 13.05
N SER A 344 -20.85 -20.71 14.01
CA SER A 344 -21.57 -20.19 15.16
C SER A 344 -22.52 -19.04 14.76
N ARG A 345 -23.51 -18.76 15.64
CA ARG A 345 -24.42 -17.63 15.44
C ARG A 345 -23.68 -16.31 15.22
N ALA A 346 -22.61 -16.06 15.95
CA ALA A 346 -21.79 -14.88 15.82
C ALA A 346 -21.12 -14.80 14.44
N LYS A 347 -20.57 -15.91 13.91
CA LYS A 347 -20.03 -15.96 12.55
C LYS A 347 -21.10 -15.69 11.49
N LEU A 348 -22.32 -16.23 11.66
CA LEU A 348 -23.42 -15.97 10.75
C LEU A 348 -23.88 -14.49 10.79
N ALA A 349 -23.91 -13.88 11.98
CA ALA A 349 -24.18 -12.46 12.13
C ALA A 349 -23.12 -11.58 11.44
N ASP A 350 -21.84 -11.94 11.52
CA ASP A 350 -20.75 -11.26 10.82
C ASP A 350 -20.88 -11.38 9.29
N LEU A 351 -21.28 -12.55 8.78
CA LEU A 351 -21.59 -12.70 7.34
C LEU A 351 -22.72 -11.76 6.92
N ILE A 352 -23.78 -11.65 7.70
CA ILE A 352 -24.87 -10.70 7.45
C ILE A 352 -24.34 -9.26 7.47
N PHE A 353 -23.54 -8.90 8.49
CA PHE A 353 -22.94 -7.57 8.57
C PHE A 353 -22.14 -7.23 7.30
N LYS A 354 -21.32 -8.16 6.81
CA LYS A 354 -20.53 -8.01 5.59
C LYS A 354 -21.40 -7.71 4.35
N GLN A 355 -22.62 -8.23 4.28
CA GLN A 355 -23.55 -7.94 3.17
C GLN A 355 -24.04 -6.48 3.20
N PHE A 356 -24.30 -5.94 4.38
CA PHE A 356 -24.92 -4.62 4.52
C PHE A 356 -23.92 -3.48 4.81
N ARG A 357 -22.68 -3.78 5.24
CA ARG A 357 -21.70 -2.73 5.56
C ARG A 357 -21.39 -1.81 4.38
N GLY A 358 -21.63 -2.26 3.15
CA GLY A 358 -21.51 -1.45 1.92
C GLY A 358 -22.41 -0.22 1.90
N GLU A 359 -23.46 -0.17 2.72
CA GLU A 359 -24.35 0.97 2.86
C GLU A 359 -23.77 2.08 3.76
N ILE A 360 -22.77 1.76 4.59
CA ILE A 360 -22.08 2.71 5.46
C ILE A 360 -21.07 3.49 4.62
N LYS A 361 -21.44 4.65 4.13
CA LYS A 361 -20.59 5.45 3.24
C LYS A 361 -19.63 6.36 3.98
N ASN A 362 -20.10 7.07 4.99
CA ASN A 362 -19.29 7.97 5.79
C ASN A 362 -18.49 7.22 6.86
N PRO A 363 -17.35 7.78 7.33
CA PRO A 363 -16.61 7.21 8.44
C PRO A 363 -17.53 6.97 9.64
N THR A 364 -17.62 5.69 10.07
CA THR A 364 -18.57 5.27 11.12
C THR A 364 -17.93 4.17 11.96
N PHE A 365 -18.01 4.31 13.26
CA PHE A 365 -17.61 3.24 14.19
C PHE A 365 -18.75 2.25 14.37
N VAL A 366 -18.44 0.96 14.18
CA VAL A 366 -19.35 -0.13 14.57
C VAL A 366 -18.78 -0.78 15.82
N ILE A 367 -19.55 -0.75 16.91
CA ILE A 367 -19.09 -1.11 18.27
C ILE A 367 -19.80 -2.32 18.84
N ASP A 368 -19.23 -2.89 19.89
CA ASP A 368 -19.84 -3.95 20.72
C ASP A 368 -20.12 -5.24 19.94
N GLN A 369 -19.06 -5.80 19.34
CA GLN A 369 -19.11 -7.09 18.64
C GLN A 369 -19.30 -8.26 19.62
N PRO A 370 -19.84 -9.40 19.14
CA PRO A 370 -19.95 -10.63 19.94
C PRO A 370 -18.59 -11.14 20.45
N LEU A 371 -18.58 -11.65 21.67
CA LEU A 371 -17.40 -12.24 22.32
C LEU A 371 -16.76 -13.35 21.48
N GLU A 372 -17.55 -14.23 20.89
CA GLU A 372 -17.06 -15.36 20.07
C GLU A 372 -16.16 -14.94 18.90
N LEU A 373 -16.37 -13.74 18.35
CA LEU A 373 -15.56 -13.19 17.27
C LEU A 373 -14.30 -12.45 17.75
N SER A 374 -14.06 -12.42 19.06
CA SER A 374 -13.11 -11.48 19.65
C SER A 374 -12.33 -12.09 20.82
N PRO A 375 -11.56 -13.18 20.58
CA PRO A 375 -10.91 -13.94 21.66
C PRO A 375 -9.87 -13.12 22.45
N LEU A 376 -9.36 -12.03 21.89
CA LEU A 376 -8.31 -11.19 22.48
C LEU A 376 -8.83 -9.88 23.08
N ALA A 377 -10.13 -9.60 22.90
CA ALA A 377 -10.76 -8.36 23.36
C ALA A 377 -11.37 -8.51 24.76
N LYS A 378 -11.36 -7.41 25.51
CA LYS A 378 -11.96 -7.34 26.85
C LYS A 378 -13.49 -7.34 26.77
N GLN A 379 -14.15 -8.14 27.62
CA GLN A 379 -15.60 -8.14 27.75
C GLN A 379 -16.13 -6.80 28.30
N LYS A 380 -17.35 -6.46 27.91
CA LYS A 380 -18.07 -5.34 28.54
C LYS A 380 -18.44 -5.69 29.98
N PRO A 381 -18.28 -4.75 30.93
CA PRO A 381 -18.61 -5.03 32.33
C PRO A 381 -20.10 -5.31 32.58
N ASP A 382 -20.96 -4.66 31.77
CA ASP A 382 -22.43 -4.69 31.88
C ASP A 382 -23.11 -5.66 30.90
N ASP A 383 -22.32 -6.28 29.97
CA ASP A 383 -22.84 -7.18 28.94
C ASP A 383 -21.78 -8.20 28.54
N LEU A 384 -21.75 -9.32 29.25
CA LEU A 384 -20.71 -10.36 29.10
C LEU A 384 -20.76 -11.14 27.77
N GLN A 385 -21.80 -10.94 26.94
CA GLN A 385 -21.88 -11.55 25.60
C GLN A 385 -21.16 -10.71 24.52
N HIS A 386 -20.80 -9.47 24.86
CA HIS A 386 -20.13 -8.54 23.94
C HIS A 386 -18.80 -8.06 24.52
N VAL A 387 -17.98 -7.51 23.60
CA VAL A 387 -16.64 -7.00 23.92
C VAL A 387 -16.51 -5.52 23.63
N LEU A 388 -15.56 -4.86 24.30
CA LEU A 388 -15.16 -3.47 24.06
C LEU A 388 -14.33 -3.36 22.78
N ARG A 389 -14.95 -3.66 21.62
CA ARG A 389 -14.35 -3.68 20.28
C ARG A 389 -15.05 -2.68 19.37
N PHE A 390 -14.35 -2.22 18.34
CA PHE A 390 -14.90 -1.39 17.26
C PHE A 390 -14.29 -1.74 15.92
N TYR A 391 -15.05 -1.52 14.85
CA TYR A 391 -14.57 -1.36 13.49
C TYR A 391 -14.71 0.10 13.08
N LEU A 392 -13.76 0.62 12.29
CA LEU A 392 -13.99 1.83 11.50
C LEU A 392 -14.36 1.41 10.08
N ILE A 393 -15.58 1.73 9.68
CA ILE A 393 -16.07 1.50 8.32
C ILE A 393 -16.04 2.83 7.56
N MET A 394 -15.42 2.83 6.39
CA MET A 394 -15.35 3.97 5.47
C MET A 394 -15.67 3.48 4.05
N ASN A 395 -16.67 4.08 3.42
CA ASN A 395 -17.16 3.66 2.09
C ASN A 395 -17.41 2.14 1.96
N GLY A 396 -18.01 1.54 3.00
CA GLY A 396 -18.33 0.12 3.05
C GLY A 396 -17.15 -0.81 3.32
N LYS A 397 -15.93 -0.27 3.48
CA LYS A 397 -14.73 -1.05 3.78
C LYS A 397 -14.36 -0.92 5.25
N GLU A 398 -14.02 -2.03 5.89
CA GLU A 398 -13.41 -2.05 7.21
C GLU A 398 -11.95 -1.61 7.08
N VAL A 399 -11.66 -0.41 7.56
CA VAL A 399 -10.34 0.22 7.48
C VAL A 399 -9.51 -0.08 8.72
N CYS A 400 -10.18 -0.13 9.88
CA CYS A 400 -9.56 -0.35 11.17
C CYS A 400 -10.41 -1.28 12.03
N ASN A 401 -9.73 -2.07 12.84
CA ASN A 401 -10.28 -2.88 13.91
C ASN A 401 -9.49 -2.60 15.19
N GLY A 402 -10.17 -2.35 16.31
CA GLY A 402 -9.50 -2.09 17.58
C GLY A 402 -10.38 -2.45 18.77
N PHE A 403 -9.75 -2.61 19.93
CA PHE A 403 -10.45 -3.00 21.16
C PHE A 403 -9.66 -2.62 22.41
N SER A 404 -10.36 -2.63 23.57
CA SER A 404 -9.70 -2.74 24.86
C SER A 404 -9.17 -4.16 25.00
N GLU A 405 -7.90 -4.28 25.39
CA GLU A 405 -7.19 -5.55 25.42
C GLU A 405 -7.63 -6.43 26.61
N LEU A 406 -7.79 -7.73 26.36
CA LEU A 406 -7.94 -8.71 27.43
C LEU A 406 -6.59 -8.85 28.14
N ASN A 407 -6.56 -8.52 29.45
CA ASN A 407 -5.36 -8.59 30.27
C ASN A 407 -5.50 -9.56 31.46
N ASP A 408 -6.53 -10.40 31.46
CA ASP A 408 -6.72 -11.50 32.39
C ASP A 408 -6.12 -12.79 31.80
N ALA A 409 -5.00 -13.25 32.36
CA ALA A 409 -4.27 -14.42 31.86
C ALA A 409 -5.11 -15.71 31.94
N MET A 410 -5.95 -15.87 32.97
CA MET A 410 -6.78 -17.07 33.12
C MET A 410 -7.89 -17.11 32.07
N GLU A 411 -8.56 -15.99 31.85
CA GLU A 411 -9.59 -15.86 30.82
C GLU A 411 -8.99 -16.01 29.41
N GLN A 412 -7.79 -15.44 29.16
CA GLN A 412 -7.12 -15.60 27.88
C GLN A 412 -6.76 -17.06 27.58
N LYS A 413 -6.25 -17.78 28.59
CA LYS A 413 -5.96 -19.21 28.48
C LYS A 413 -7.21 -20.02 28.14
N ARG A 414 -8.30 -19.78 28.87
CA ARG A 414 -9.59 -20.43 28.60
C ARG A 414 -10.07 -20.23 27.17
N ARG A 415 -9.98 -18.99 26.66
CA ARG A 415 -10.39 -18.67 25.28
C ARG A 415 -9.47 -19.32 24.24
N PHE A 416 -8.18 -19.36 24.46
CA PHE A 416 -7.24 -20.06 23.56
C PHE A 416 -7.49 -21.57 23.54
N GLU A 417 -7.82 -22.18 24.68
CA GLU A 417 -8.21 -23.59 24.72
C GLU A 417 -9.49 -23.87 23.93
N GLU A 418 -10.46 -22.96 23.96
CA GLU A 418 -11.68 -23.03 23.14
C GLU A 418 -11.36 -22.89 21.65
N GLN A 419 -10.54 -21.91 21.26
CA GLN A 419 -10.09 -21.72 19.89
C GLN A 419 -9.30 -22.94 19.38
N SER A 420 -8.40 -23.49 20.18
CA SER A 420 -7.64 -24.69 19.82
C SER A 420 -8.54 -25.91 19.58
N LYS A 421 -9.64 -26.04 20.30
CA LYS A 421 -10.66 -27.10 20.04
C LYS A 421 -11.38 -26.87 18.72
N MET A 422 -11.63 -25.62 18.32
CA MET A 422 -12.22 -25.28 17.01
C MET A 422 -11.25 -25.62 15.88
N LEU A 423 -9.96 -25.26 16.03
CA LEU A 423 -8.90 -25.61 15.09
C LEU A 423 -8.81 -27.13 14.86
N GLN A 424 -8.87 -27.93 15.95
CA GLN A 424 -8.88 -29.41 15.85
C GLN A 424 -10.11 -29.97 15.14
N LYS A 425 -11.23 -29.24 15.16
CA LYS A 425 -12.47 -29.60 14.43
C LYS A 425 -12.45 -29.13 12.97
N GLY A 426 -11.37 -28.49 12.50
CA GLY A 426 -11.18 -28.09 11.11
C GLY A 426 -11.38 -26.61 10.81
N ASP A 427 -11.62 -25.77 11.81
CA ASP A 427 -11.68 -24.31 11.64
C ASP A 427 -10.25 -23.77 11.49
N LYS A 428 -9.81 -23.57 10.26
CA LYS A 428 -8.42 -23.16 9.92
C LYS A 428 -8.07 -21.73 10.33
N GLU A 429 -9.06 -20.92 10.63
CA GLU A 429 -8.89 -19.54 11.07
C GLU A 429 -8.73 -19.42 12.59
N ALA A 430 -9.09 -20.47 13.35
CA ALA A 430 -9.03 -20.46 14.82
C ALA A 430 -7.58 -20.40 15.32
N HIS A 431 -7.40 -19.78 16.48
CA HIS A 431 -6.09 -19.60 17.11
C HIS A 431 -5.54 -20.91 17.69
N PRO A 432 -4.26 -21.24 17.49
CA PRO A 432 -3.57 -22.24 18.29
C PRO A 432 -3.39 -21.74 19.73
N LEU A 433 -3.13 -22.65 20.64
CA LEU A 433 -2.80 -22.33 22.05
C LEU A 433 -1.35 -21.83 22.13
N ASP A 434 -1.15 -20.55 22.42
CA ASP A 434 0.15 -19.92 22.67
C ASP A 434 0.40 -19.84 24.18
N LEU A 435 1.07 -20.86 24.73
CA LEU A 435 1.41 -20.93 26.16
C LEU A 435 2.45 -19.89 26.56
N ASP A 436 3.38 -19.54 25.69
CA ASP A 436 4.40 -18.51 25.96
C ASP A 436 3.76 -17.13 26.12
N PHE A 437 2.70 -16.85 25.34
CA PHE A 437 1.95 -15.61 25.51
C PHE A 437 1.12 -15.61 26.79
N VAL A 438 0.51 -16.76 27.14
CA VAL A 438 -0.23 -16.90 28.41
C VAL A 438 0.72 -16.68 29.60
N GLU A 439 1.90 -17.32 29.60
CA GLU A 439 2.92 -17.12 30.63
C GLU A 439 3.33 -15.63 30.70
N ALA A 440 3.54 -14.95 29.57
CA ALA A 440 3.82 -13.52 29.57
C ALA A 440 2.72 -12.71 30.27
N LEU A 441 1.43 -13.00 30.00
CA LEU A 441 0.30 -12.34 30.65
C LEU A 441 0.27 -12.58 32.17
N GLU A 442 0.73 -13.74 32.67
CA GLU A 442 0.80 -14.05 34.08
C GLU A 442 1.77 -13.11 34.84
N TYR A 443 2.74 -12.47 34.16
CA TYR A 443 3.56 -11.40 34.73
C TYR A 443 2.83 -10.06 34.82
N GLY A 444 1.65 -9.94 34.24
CA GLY A 444 0.79 -8.75 34.30
C GLY A 444 0.95 -7.83 33.10
N MET A 445 -0.15 -7.64 32.37
CA MET A 445 -0.27 -6.61 31.32
C MET A 445 -1.14 -5.46 31.84
N PRO A 446 -0.72 -4.20 31.71
CA PRO A 446 -1.57 -3.06 32.10
C PRO A 446 -2.87 -3.04 31.29
N PRO A 447 -3.95 -2.40 31.80
CA PRO A 447 -5.07 -2.06 30.94
C PRO A 447 -4.55 -1.33 29.71
N ALA A 448 -4.98 -1.73 28.51
CA ALA A 448 -4.49 -1.17 27.27
C ALA A 448 -5.55 -1.19 26.18
N GLY A 449 -5.40 -0.34 25.21
CA GLY A 449 -6.12 -0.39 23.96
C GLY A 449 -5.18 -0.71 22.81
N GLY A 450 -5.65 -1.52 21.86
CA GLY A 450 -4.95 -1.85 20.64
C GLY A 450 -5.81 -1.69 19.40
N LEU A 451 -5.19 -1.37 18.27
CA LEU A 451 -5.87 -1.32 16.99
C LEU A 451 -4.95 -1.73 15.84
N GLY A 452 -5.58 -2.26 14.79
CA GLY A 452 -4.94 -2.56 13.51
C GLY A 452 -5.59 -1.79 12.38
N ILE A 453 -4.78 -1.12 11.55
CA ILE A 453 -5.22 -0.38 10.35
C ILE A 453 -4.62 -1.05 9.11
N GLY A 454 -5.47 -1.58 8.24
CA GLY A 454 -5.04 -2.05 6.92
C GLY A 454 -4.62 -0.88 6.04
N ILE A 455 -3.31 -0.62 5.92
CA ILE A 455 -2.77 0.56 5.24
C ILE A 455 -3.18 0.61 3.77
N ASP A 456 -3.11 -0.52 3.08
CA ASP A 456 -3.48 -0.58 1.66
C ASP A 456 -4.96 -0.23 1.46
N ARG A 457 -5.82 -0.70 2.37
CA ARG A 457 -7.25 -0.43 2.37
C ARG A 457 -7.56 1.02 2.75
N LEU A 458 -6.91 1.57 3.79
CA LEU A 458 -7.03 2.98 4.17
C LEU A 458 -6.68 3.90 3.00
N ILE A 459 -5.53 3.67 2.37
CA ILE A 459 -5.07 4.47 1.23
C ILE A 459 -6.06 4.38 0.07
N SER A 460 -6.53 3.17 -0.27
CA SER A 460 -7.52 2.98 -1.34
C SER A 460 -8.81 3.76 -1.09
N VAL A 461 -9.26 3.81 0.16
CA VAL A 461 -10.47 4.53 0.56
C VAL A 461 -10.26 6.04 0.55
N LEU A 462 -9.13 6.55 1.04
CA LEU A 462 -8.81 7.98 1.05
C LEU A 462 -8.66 8.54 -0.37
N LEU A 463 -8.07 7.78 -1.29
CA LEU A 463 -7.86 8.20 -2.69
C LEU A 463 -9.04 7.85 -3.61
N GLY A 464 -10.04 7.13 -3.12
CA GLY A 464 -11.23 6.78 -3.89
C GLY A 464 -11.00 5.75 -5.00
N VAL A 465 -9.95 4.93 -4.89
CA VAL A 465 -9.70 3.85 -5.86
C VAL A 465 -10.49 2.58 -5.51
N ASN A 466 -10.82 1.80 -6.52
CA ASN A 466 -11.74 0.67 -6.36
C ASN A 466 -11.07 -0.57 -5.74
N SER A 467 -9.77 -0.75 -5.99
CA SER A 467 -9.02 -1.94 -5.57
C SER A 467 -7.71 -1.56 -4.88
N ILE A 468 -7.34 -2.35 -3.85
CA ILE A 468 -6.01 -2.21 -3.22
C ILE A 468 -4.86 -2.47 -4.21
N LYS A 469 -5.10 -3.19 -5.33
CA LYS A 469 -4.11 -3.43 -6.38
C LYS A 469 -3.65 -2.13 -7.06
N GLU A 470 -4.48 -1.09 -7.04
CA GLU A 470 -4.15 0.22 -7.60
C GLU A 470 -3.17 1.01 -6.72
N VAL A 471 -3.13 0.69 -5.42
CA VAL A 471 -2.22 1.31 -4.46
C VAL A 471 -1.02 0.43 -4.06
N LEU A 472 -0.91 -0.79 -4.57
CA LEU A 472 0.23 -1.68 -4.41
C LEU A 472 1.14 -1.60 -5.63
N PHE A 473 2.46 -1.41 -5.42
CA PHE A 473 3.40 -1.37 -6.54
C PHE A 473 3.39 -2.68 -7.34
N PHE A 474 3.48 -3.81 -6.68
CA PHE A 474 3.52 -5.14 -7.29
C PHE A 474 2.60 -6.11 -6.53
N PRO A 475 1.28 -6.02 -6.71
CA PRO A 475 0.34 -6.98 -6.11
C PRO A 475 0.45 -8.34 -6.78
N PHE A 476 0.02 -9.39 -6.08
CA PHE A 476 -0.08 -10.71 -6.67
C PHE A 476 -1.14 -10.75 -7.78
N VAL A 477 -0.72 -11.23 -8.95
CA VAL A 477 -1.59 -11.51 -10.10
C VAL A 477 -1.25 -12.89 -10.65
N ARG A 478 -2.18 -13.53 -11.34
CA ARG A 478 -1.93 -14.83 -11.97
C ARG A 478 -0.75 -14.73 -12.92
N GLN A 479 0.11 -15.73 -12.89
CA GLN A 479 1.22 -15.80 -13.86
C GLN A 479 0.66 -15.98 -15.26
N ASN A 480 1.27 -15.28 -16.23
CA ASN A 480 0.89 -15.48 -17.62
C ASN A 480 1.46 -16.83 -18.08
N PRO A 481 0.62 -17.78 -18.55
CA PRO A 481 1.10 -19.09 -19.00
C PRO A 481 2.13 -19.03 -20.12
N LYS A 482 2.24 -17.90 -20.84
CA LYS A 482 3.25 -17.69 -21.91
C LYS A 482 4.64 -17.33 -21.41
N ASN A 483 4.81 -17.13 -20.11
CA ASN A 483 6.10 -16.72 -19.49
C ASN A 483 6.71 -17.80 -18.57
N ILE A 484 6.15 -19.01 -18.59
CA ILE A 484 6.68 -20.22 -17.92
C ILE A 484 7.36 -21.11 -18.95
#